data_3652c2470ffefda4ca9ae3f4161c69d8
#
_entry.id   3652c2470ffefda4ca9ae3f4161c69d8
#
_cell.length_a   1.000
_cell.length_b   1.000
_cell.length_c   1.000
_cell.angle_alpha   90.00
_cell.angle_beta   90.00
_cell.angle_gamma   90.00
#
_symmetry.space_group_name_H-M   'P 1'
#
loop_
_entity.id
_entity.type
_entity.pdbx_description
1 polymer ?
#
loop_
_entity_poly.entity_id
_entity_poly.type
_entity_poly.pdbx_seq_one_letter_code
_entity_poly.pdbx_strand_id
1 'polypeptide(L)'
;MTAVYGLGRRARSPQGTGMEPVDAPRAARTAADAGALTVRLIDAADRARLAGLPDRARELLARAGHETAADAVRGAAQLVIGQLALQDGPAADAREVLLLAAELLGAVDGRRALAARLAAMEAAWATGDAAACREALDHAREQPEPDQRLAAFRAGMSSVMDGRLDRGRHQLREAATAAGAAGTPDGPEALLRAGGAALVAGDLVAACRANSRALAVARARGPRILVAQALERLAYGELRAGRHARARAHAEDGLRTALGTGQRNLAAHHHAILALVASVEGSRAAVAEHASAAESVAAPHGLAQAATLSQWARARADLAHGRLPEAAARLGPLVCAGPRRGHFAVRMLAVPCFVEAAARTGQEDAARAAVAEFARWAAQGADPQAPAQLARCRALLTGPEACEPLFTTALAHHDQHTGDFERGRTQLLYGTWLRRQRRPGEARGRLRDALVSFERGGAHGWAAQTRAELRATGDAGQDRPHGELALLTPQQLRIARCVAEGATNREVALRLSVSPRTVDHHLRNVFAALGVRSRVELSRWLDRAEKTTAHP
;
A
#
# COMPACT_ATOMS: atom_id res chain seq x y z
N MET A 1 -34.02 82.94 -2.83
CA MET A 1 -35.33 83.58 -2.77
C MET A 1 -36.20 82.79 -1.81
N THR A 2 -36.50 83.43 -0.73
CA THR A 2 -37.76 83.52 0.05
C THR A 2 -38.14 82.23 0.77
N ALA A 3 -37.90 82.11 2.09
CA ALA A 3 -38.67 82.65 3.24
C ALA A 3 -40.09 82.13 3.25
N VAL A 4 -40.72 81.60 4.27
CA VAL A 4 -40.95 82.10 5.66
C VAL A 4 -41.96 81.16 6.35
N TYR A 5 -41.87 81.02 7.68
CA TYR A 5 -42.89 80.71 8.75
C TYR A 5 -43.59 79.35 8.72
N GLY A 6 -43.81 78.63 9.76
CA GLY A 6 -43.81 78.95 11.19
C GLY A 6 -44.84 78.11 11.90
N LEU A 7 -44.65 77.93 13.16
CA LEU A 7 -45.60 77.49 14.17
C LEU A 7 -45.64 76.05 14.62
N GLY A 8 -45.09 75.91 15.75
CA GLY A 8 -45.10 74.92 16.75
C GLY A 8 -46.37 74.12 17.04
N ARG A 9 -46.15 72.87 17.23
CA ARG A 9 -46.92 72.00 18.12
C ARG A 9 -46.03 71.17 18.97
N ARG A 10 -46.05 71.28 20.24
CA ARG A 10 -45.50 70.38 21.23
C ARG A 10 -46.13 69.00 21.00
N ALA A 11 -45.39 68.03 20.51
CA ALA A 11 -45.74 66.63 20.54
C ALA A 11 -45.08 65.97 21.75
N ARG A 12 -45.90 65.36 22.55
CA ARG A 12 -45.52 64.57 23.75
C ARG A 12 -44.52 63.48 23.37
N SER A 13 -43.44 63.32 24.14
CA SER A 13 -42.56 62.20 24.16
C SER A 13 -43.38 60.92 24.38
N PRO A 14 -43.21 59.87 23.56
CA PRO A 14 -43.64 58.52 23.96
C PRO A 14 -42.69 58.06 25.06
N GLN A 15 -43.28 57.70 26.18
CA GLN A 15 -42.60 57.01 27.28
C GLN A 15 -41.95 55.78 26.71
N GLY A 16 -40.58 55.68 26.83
CA GLY A 16 -39.82 54.49 26.57
C GLY A 16 -40.36 53.37 27.46
N THR A 17 -40.91 52.37 26.85
CA THR A 17 -41.04 51.04 27.48
C THR A 17 -39.64 50.52 27.76
N GLY A 18 -39.22 50.78 29.01
CA GLY A 18 -38.01 50.14 29.55
C GLY A 18 -38.18 48.62 29.44
N MET A 19 -37.38 48.02 28.59
CA MET A 19 -37.18 46.59 28.61
C MET A 19 -36.47 46.29 29.94
N GLU A 20 -37.18 45.56 30.82
CA GLU A 20 -36.68 45.25 32.16
C GLU A 20 -35.33 44.52 32.09
N PRO A 21 -34.37 44.84 32.97
CA PRO A 21 -33.03 44.18 32.99
C PRO A 21 -33.07 42.72 33.45
N VAL A 22 -34.23 42.12 33.63
CA VAL A 22 -34.44 40.75 34.12
C VAL A 22 -34.24 39.68 33.04
N ASP A 23 -34.37 40.02 31.74
CA ASP A 23 -34.29 39.02 30.64
C ASP A 23 -32.87 38.75 30.15
N ALA A 24 -31.91 39.63 30.37
CA ALA A 24 -30.51 39.43 29.92
C ALA A 24 -29.83 38.21 30.56
N PRO A 25 -29.95 37.89 31.86
CA PRO A 25 -29.38 36.70 32.46
C PRO A 25 -30.07 35.40 32.00
N ARG A 26 -31.34 35.46 31.63
CA ARG A 26 -32.11 34.31 31.11
C ARG A 26 -31.73 34.03 29.66
N ALA A 27 -31.62 35.06 28.83
CA ALA A 27 -31.16 34.95 27.46
C ALA A 27 -29.71 34.44 27.40
N ALA A 28 -28.81 34.90 28.28
CA ALA A 28 -27.44 34.42 28.40
C ALA A 28 -27.37 32.95 28.85
N ARG A 29 -28.20 32.50 29.79
CA ARG A 29 -28.27 31.09 30.20
C ARG A 29 -28.82 30.20 29.10
N THR A 30 -29.87 30.58 28.39
CA THR A 30 -30.41 29.83 27.25
C THR A 30 -29.41 29.73 26.09
N ALA A 31 -28.63 30.77 25.83
CA ALA A 31 -27.54 30.75 24.83
C ALA A 31 -26.36 29.84 25.27
N ALA A 32 -25.99 29.86 26.55
CA ALA A 32 -24.98 28.96 27.11
C ALA A 32 -25.43 27.49 27.06
N ASP A 33 -26.68 27.20 27.38
CA ASP A 33 -27.28 25.88 27.29
C ASP A 33 -27.34 25.37 25.84
N ALA A 34 -27.70 26.26 24.90
CA ALA A 34 -27.69 25.95 23.46
C ALA A 34 -26.27 25.66 22.96
N GLY A 35 -25.28 26.46 23.35
CA GLY A 35 -23.87 26.22 23.03
C GLY A 35 -23.33 24.90 23.59
N ALA A 36 -23.69 24.57 24.83
CA ALA A 36 -23.33 23.30 25.45
C ALA A 36 -24.00 22.11 24.76
N LEU A 37 -25.22 22.27 24.26
CA LEU A 37 -25.90 21.24 23.46
C LEU A 37 -25.20 21.01 22.12
N THR A 38 -24.81 22.09 21.41
CA THR A 38 -24.05 22.02 20.15
C THR A 38 -22.78 21.22 20.32
N VAL A 39 -21.97 21.53 21.34
CA VAL A 39 -20.72 20.77 21.62
C VAL A 39 -21.01 19.29 21.88
N ARG A 40 -22.02 18.97 22.71
CA ARG A 40 -22.41 17.58 22.98
C ARG A 40 -22.86 16.82 21.73
N LEU A 41 -23.56 17.47 20.81
CA LEU A 41 -24.00 16.89 19.55
C LEU A 41 -22.81 16.61 18.62
N ILE A 42 -21.83 17.52 18.53
CA ILE A 42 -20.59 17.32 17.74
C ILE A 42 -19.76 16.16 18.31
N ASP A 43 -19.58 16.10 19.63
CA ASP A 43 -18.86 14.99 20.27
C ASP A 43 -19.61 13.64 20.08
N ALA A 44 -20.95 13.66 20.10
CA ALA A 44 -21.75 12.48 19.80
C ALA A 44 -21.64 12.06 18.33
N ALA A 45 -21.54 13.02 17.40
CA ALA A 45 -21.32 12.76 15.99
C ALA A 45 -19.95 12.09 15.75
N ASP A 46 -18.89 12.57 16.40
CA ASP A 46 -17.56 11.93 16.28
C ASP A 46 -17.57 10.50 16.85
N ARG A 47 -18.20 10.28 18.00
CA ARG A 47 -18.38 8.91 18.54
C ARG A 47 -19.16 8.01 17.59
N ALA A 48 -20.22 8.51 16.95
CA ALA A 48 -20.98 7.76 15.95
C ALA A 48 -20.12 7.41 14.73
N ARG A 49 -19.33 8.36 14.21
CA ARG A 49 -18.37 8.15 13.13
C ARG A 49 -17.36 7.06 13.51
N LEU A 50 -16.72 7.16 14.67
CA LEU A 50 -15.74 6.19 15.17
C LEU A 50 -16.36 4.79 15.35
N ALA A 51 -17.63 4.71 15.69
CA ALA A 51 -18.38 3.46 15.76
C ALA A 51 -18.75 2.88 14.39
N GLY A 52 -18.51 3.60 13.28
CA GLY A 52 -18.88 3.19 11.92
C GLY A 52 -20.36 3.41 11.61
N LEU A 53 -20.94 4.49 12.13
CA LEU A 53 -22.33 4.91 11.92
C LEU A 53 -22.36 6.30 11.25
N PRO A 54 -21.91 6.41 9.97
CA PRO A 54 -21.74 7.72 9.31
C PRO A 54 -23.04 8.50 9.17
N ASP A 55 -24.16 7.86 8.88
CA ASP A 55 -25.45 8.54 8.72
C ASP A 55 -25.91 9.15 10.04
N ARG A 56 -25.71 8.42 11.14
CA ARG A 56 -25.99 8.96 12.47
C ARG A 56 -25.09 10.14 12.83
N ALA A 57 -23.83 10.11 12.42
CA ALA A 57 -22.92 11.23 12.60
C ALA A 57 -23.40 12.47 11.82
N ARG A 58 -23.83 12.30 10.56
CA ARG A 58 -24.38 13.38 9.73
C ARG A 58 -25.67 13.98 10.32
N GLU A 59 -26.58 13.14 10.80
CA GLU A 59 -27.80 13.60 11.49
C GLU A 59 -27.49 14.45 12.72
N LEU A 60 -26.53 14.02 13.54
CA LEU A 60 -26.14 14.75 14.75
C LEU A 60 -25.50 16.10 14.42
N LEU A 61 -24.65 16.15 13.38
CA LEU A 61 -24.05 17.39 12.89
C LEU A 61 -25.07 18.36 12.34
N ALA A 62 -26.05 17.88 11.57
CA ALA A 62 -27.15 18.71 11.06
C ALA A 62 -28.00 19.32 12.21
N ARG A 63 -28.21 18.57 13.28
CA ARG A 63 -28.94 19.05 14.48
C ARG A 63 -28.12 20.02 15.33
N ALA A 64 -26.79 19.99 15.21
CA ALA A 64 -25.91 20.81 16.05
C ALA A 64 -26.00 22.31 15.71
N GLY A 65 -26.34 22.70 14.46
CA GLY A 65 -26.49 24.11 14.04
C GLY A 65 -25.23 24.93 14.32
N HIS A 66 -24.08 24.44 13.90
CA HIS A 66 -22.77 24.94 14.30
C HIS A 66 -22.24 26.14 13.50
N GLU A 67 -22.94 26.56 12.44
CA GLU A 67 -22.45 27.57 11.47
C GLU A 67 -22.21 28.94 12.10
N THR A 68 -23.00 29.30 13.10
CA THR A 68 -22.91 30.57 13.82
C THR A 68 -22.18 30.47 15.18
N ALA A 69 -21.68 29.29 15.50
CA ALA A 69 -20.97 29.07 16.77
C ALA A 69 -19.56 29.68 16.77
N ALA A 70 -18.94 29.74 17.95
CA ALA A 70 -17.54 30.17 18.10
C ALA A 70 -16.57 29.27 17.29
N ASP A 71 -15.44 29.82 16.85
CA ASP A 71 -14.47 29.15 15.95
C ASP A 71 -14.05 27.77 16.46
N ALA A 72 -13.82 27.59 17.75
CA ALA A 72 -13.48 26.30 18.34
C ALA A 72 -14.57 25.23 18.10
N VAL A 73 -15.84 25.60 18.19
CA VAL A 73 -16.98 24.70 17.99
C VAL A 73 -17.17 24.41 16.51
N ARG A 74 -17.07 25.43 15.67
CA ARG A 74 -17.08 25.30 14.21
C ARG A 74 -15.93 24.40 13.74
N GLY A 75 -14.72 24.63 14.24
CA GLY A 75 -13.55 23.83 13.92
C GLY A 75 -13.71 22.36 14.33
N ALA A 76 -14.30 22.09 15.50
CA ALA A 76 -14.59 20.72 15.92
C ALA A 76 -15.62 20.04 15.00
N ALA A 77 -16.67 20.75 14.57
CA ALA A 77 -17.65 20.24 13.60
C ALA A 77 -16.99 19.97 12.24
N GLN A 78 -16.20 20.92 11.71
CA GLN A 78 -15.50 20.78 10.44
C GLN A 78 -14.52 19.60 10.45
N LEU A 79 -13.85 19.33 11.58
CA LEU A 79 -13.01 18.14 11.72
C LEU A 79 -13.81 16.85 11.51
N VAL A 80 -14.97 16.71 12.12
CA VAL A 80 -15.82 15.51 11.95
C VAL A 80 -16.36 15.42 10.52
N ILE A 81 -16.79 16.55 9.92
CA ILE A 81 -17.28 16.62 8.54
C ILE A 81 -16.17 16.20 7.57
N GLY A 82 -14.98 16.75 7.70
CA GLY A 82 -13.84 16.41 6.84
C GLY A 82 -13.41 14.95 6.97
N GLN A 83 -13.45 14.39 8.17
CA GLN A 83 -13.17 12.97 8.38
C GLN A 83 -14.24 12.05 7.77
N LEU A 84 -15.52 12.44 7.81
CA LEU A 84 -16.59 11.73 7.11
C LEU A 84 -16.41 11.79 5.59
N ALA A 85 -16.04 12.96 5.05
CA ALA A 85 -15.75 13.13 3.63
C ALA A 85 -14.53 12.29 3.19
N LEU A 86 -13.50 12.19 4.03
CA LEU A 86 -12.35 11.32 3.77
C LEU A 86 -12.73 9.83 3.75
N GLN A 87 -13.73 9.41 4.50
CA GLN A 87 -14.24 8.04 4.51
C GLN A 87 -15.10 7.72 3.29
N ASP A 88 -15.94 8.66 2.85
CA ASP A 88 -16.88 8.49 1.75
C ASP A 88 -17.19 9.84 1.08
N GLY A 89 -16.30 10.30 0.22
CA GLY A 89 -16.42 11.54 -0.53
C GLY A 89 -15.14 11.87 -1.29
N PRO A 90 -15.14 12.97 -2.08
CA PRO A 90 -13.96 13.44 -2.79
C PRO A 90 -12.85 13.81 -1.82
N ALA A 91 -11.65 13.26 -2.05
CA ALA A 91 -10.51 13.49 -1.15
C ALA A 91 -10.02 14.95 -1.17
N ALA A 92 -10.18 15.66 -2.30
CA ALA A 92 -9.85 17.08 -2.38
C ALA A 92 -10.76 17.94 -1.48
N ASP A 93 -12.06 17.69 -1.51
CA ASP A 93 -13.03 18.41 -0.67
C ASP A 93 -12.78 18.11 0.83
N ALA A 94 -12.49 16.83 1.14
CA ALA A 94 -12.13 16.44 2.50
C ALA A 94 -10.89 17.21 3.01
N ARG A 95 -9.88 17.40 2.16
CA ARG A 95 -8.67 18.16 2.50
C ARG A 95 -9.00 19.62 2.83
N GLU A 96 -9.79 20.29 2.00
CA GLU A 96 -10.16 21.71 2.22
C GLU A 96 -10.89 21.89 3.55
N VAL A 97 -11.88 21.05 3.83
CA VAL A 97 -12.63 21.07 5.08
C VAL A 97 -11.73 20.81 6.30
N LEU A 98 -10.78 19.87 6.18
CA LEU A 98 -9.84 19.54 7.26
C LEU A 98 -8.82 20.67 7.51
N LEU A 99 -8.35 21.36 6.47
CA LEU A 99 -7.49 22.53 6.64
C LEU A 99 -8.23 23.68 7.32
N LEU A 100 -9.48 23.97 6.93
CA LEU A 100 -10.32 24.93 7.63
C LEU A 100 -10.53 24.55 9.11
N ALA A 101 -10.76 23.26 9.40
CA ALA A 101 -10.86 22.79 10.78
C ALA A 101 -9.56 23.06 11.56
N ALA A 102 -8.41 22.83 10.93
CA ALA A 102 -7.11 23.07 11.56
C ALA A 102 -6.87 24.55 11.87
N GLU A 103 -7.27 25.45 10.99
CA GLU A 103 -7.18 26.91 11.19
C GLU A 103 -8.06 27.35 12.36
N LEU A 104 -9.33 26.98 12.36
CA LEU A 104 -10.30 27.34 13.40
C LEU A 104 -9.91 26.81 14.80
N LEU A 105 -9.24 25.65 14.84
CA LEU A 105 -8.81 25.01 16.09
C LEU A 105 -7.41 25.48 16.57
N GLY A 106 -6.60 26.04 15.68
CA GLY A 106 -5.17 26.27 15.91
C GLY A 106 -4.82 27.02 17.19
N ALA A 107 -5.59 28.06 17.52
CA ALA A 107 -5.36 28.89 18.71
C ALA A 107 -5.95 28.30 20.01
N VAL A 108 -6.88 27.35 19.92
CA VAL A 108 -7.72 26.90 21.04
C VAL A 108 -7.48 25.43 21.40
N ASP A 109 -7.34 24.55 20.42
CA ASP A 109 -7.13 23.10 20.60
C ASP A 109 -6.06 22.60 19.60
N GLY A 110 -4.79 22.81 19.96
CA GLY A 110 -3.65 22.39 19.14
C GLY A 110 -3.65 20.88 18.84
N ARG A 111 -4.18 20.04 19.73
CA ARG A 111 -4.27 18.59 19.51
C ARG A 111 -5.26 18.24 18.40
N ARG A 112 -6.46 18.83 18.44
CA ARG A 112 -7.47 18.65 17.37
C ARG A 112 -7.02 19.30 16.06
N ALA A 113 -6.37 20.47 16.13
CA ALA A 113 -5.79 21.12 14.95
C ALA A 113 -4.73 20.23 14.27
N LEU A 114 -3.85 19.60 15.04
CA LEU A 114 -2.87 18.65 14.52
C LEU A 114 -3.53 17.40 13.91
N ALA A 115 -4.55 16.86 14.56
CA ALA A 115 -5.34 15.74 14.02
C ALA A 115 -5.99 16.11 12.67
N ALA A 116 -6.51 17.31 12.53
CA ALA A 116 -7.08 17.83 11.27
C ALA A 116 -6.02 17.94 10.17
N ARG A 117 -4.81 18.45 10.47
CA ARG A 117 -3.70 18.53 9.52
C ARG A 117 -3.20 17.15 9.06
N LEU A 118 -3.09 16.19 9.98
CA LEU A 118 -2.72 14.82 9.62
C LEU A 118 -3.78 14.16 8.73
N ALA A 119 -5.05 14.38 8.99
CA ALA A 119 -6.13 13.89 8.13
C ALA A 119 -6.14 14.61 6.76
N ALA A 120 -5.83 15.90 6.70
CA ALA A 120 -5.65 16.64 5.45
C ALA A 120 -4.47 16.10 4.63
N MET A 121 -3.37 15.72 5.29
CA MET A 121 -2.25 15.04 4.64
C MET A 121 -2.67 13.66 4.08
N GLU A 122 -3.48 12.90 4.80
CA GLU A 122 -4.00 11.62 4.30
C GLU A 122 -4.92 11.83 3.08
N ALA A 123 -5.72 12.89 3.06
CA ALA A 123 -6.55 13.27 1.92
C ALA A 123 -5.68 13.64 0.69
N ALA A 124 -4.64 14.45 0.89
CA ALA A 124 -3.67 14.79 -0.16
C ALA A 124 -2.88 13.57 -0.64
N TRP A 125 -2.54 12.64 0.26
CA TRP A 125 -1.95 11.36 -0.12
C TRP A 125 -2.89 10.57 -1.03
N ALA A 126 -4.17 10.47 -0.72
CA ALA A 126 -5.13 9.72 -1.52
C ALA A 126 -5.23 10.26 -2.97
N THR A 127 -5.14 11.59 -3.15
CA THR A 127 -5.11 12.22 -4.49
C THR A 127 -3.77 12.10 -5.21
N GLY A 128 -2.70 11.68 -4.52
CA GLY A 128 -1.35 11.63 -5.08
C GLY A 128 -0.67 12.98 -5.23
N ASP A 129 -1.13 14.00 -4.53
CA ASP A 129 -0.55 15.35 -4.52
C ASP A 129 0.52 15.48 -3.43
N ALA A 130 1.77 15.24 -3.81
CA ALA A 130 2.92 15.33 -2.90
C ALA A 130 3.15 16.76 -2.38
N ALA A 131 2.82 17.79 -3.16
CA ALA A 131 2.95 19.18 -2.74
C ALA A 131 1.94 19.53 -1.65
N ALA A 132 0.68 19.13 -1.85
CA ALA A 132 -0.37 19.30 -0.83
C ALA A 132 -0.10 18.48 0.44
N CYS A 133 0.48 17.26 0.32
CA CYS A 133 0.93 16.49 1.49
C CYS A 133 1.97 17.27 2.31
N ARG A 134 2.95 17.87 1.64
CA ARG A 134 4.00 18.66 2.29
C ARG A 134 3.41 19.90 2.95
N GLU A 135 2.55 20.64 2.25
CA GLU A 135 1.87 21.83 2.78
C GLU A 135 1.13 21.52 4.09
N ALA A 136 0.33 20.45 4.10
CA ALA A 136 -0.39 20.01 5.30
C ALA A 136 0.55 19.67 6.47
N LEU A 137 1.75 19.15 6.20
CA LEU A 137 2.76 18.82 7.21
C LEU A 137 3.55 20.06 7.68
N ASP A 138 3.83 21.02 6.81
CA ASP A 138 4.63 22.21 7.15
C ASP A 138 3.89 23.16 8.11
N HIS A 139 2.59 23.40 7.90
CA HIS A 139 1.75 24.17 8.82
C HIS A 139 1.67 23.57 10.23
N ALA A 140 2.00 22.29 10.37
CA ALA A 140 2.06 21.63 11.66
C ALA A 140 3.37 21.90 12.44
N ARG A 141 4.39 22.53 11.83
CA ARG A 141 5.70 22.81 12.47
C ARG A 141 5.69 23.97 13.45
N GLU A 142 4.70 24.83 13.39
CA GLU A 142 4.63 26.05 14.20
C GLU A 142 4.31 25.81 15.69
N GLN A 143 3.92 24.57 16.05
CA GLN A 143 3.68 24.20 17.45
C GLN A 143 4.71 23.18 17.95
N PRO A 144 5.23 23.33 19.18
CA PRO A 144 6.14 22.36 19.77
C PRO A 144 5.44 21.01 19.91
N GLU A 145 6.01 19.98 19.30
CA GLU A 145 5.48 18.63 19.31
C GLU A 145 6.07 17.86 20.51
N PRO A 146 5.27 17.53 21.52
CA PRO A 146 5.75 16.78 22.68
C PRO A 146 6.04 15.30 22.36
N ASP A 147 5.46 14.76 21.28
CA ASP A 147 5.69 13.38 20.83
C ASP A 147 6.81 13.33 19.80
N GLN A 148 8.00 12.92 20.22
CA GLN A 148 9.17 12.76 19.35
C GLN A 148 8.91 11.82 18.16
N ARG A 149 8.05 10.81 18.31
CA ARG A 149 7.67 9.86 17.23
C ARG A 149 6.85 10.55 16.16
N LEU A 150 5.91 11.40 16.58
CA LEU A 150 5.09 12.17 15.66
C LEU A 150 5.93 13.24 14.95
N ALA A 151 6.86 13.87 15.67
CA ALA A 151 7.82 14.79 15.08
C ALA A 151 8.71 14.10 14.02
N ALA A 152 9.23 12.91 14.33
CA ALA A 152 10.01 12.09 13.39
C ALA A 152 9.17 11.63 12.17
N PHE A 153 7.91 11.23 12.38
CA PHE A 153 6.98 10.89 11.30
C PHE A 153 6.77 12.07 10.35
N ARG A 154 6.45 13.24 10.88
CA ARG A 154 6.22 14.46 10.09
C ARG A 154 7.47 14.88 9.31
N ALA A 155 8.62 14.94 9.99
CA ALA A 155 9.88 15.27 9.35
C ALA A 155 10.27 14.27 8.26
N GLY A 156 10.02 12.97 8.50
CA GLY A 156 10.27 11.90 7.56
C GLY A 156 9.38 11.99 6.32
N MET A 157 8.08 12.19 6.51
CA MET A 157 7.14 12.37 5.40
C MET A 157 7.47 13.63 4.58
N SER A 158 7.72 14.78 5.21
CA SER A 158 8.14 16.00 4.49
C SER A 158 9.42 15.76 3.69
N SER A 159 10.41 15.06 4.26
CA SER A 159 11.66 14.73 3.54
C SER A 159 11.42 13.84 2.34
N VAL A 160 10.50 12.86 2.44
CA VAL A 160 10.09 12.00 1.30
C VAL A 160 9.42 12.83 0.21
N MET A 161 8.51 13.75 0.57
CA MET A 161 7.82 14.63 -0.39
C MET A 161 8.78 15.58 -1.09
N ASP A 162 9.85 16.02 -0.42
CA ASP A 162 10.94 16.83 -0.99
C ASP A 162 11.92 16.02 -1.85
N GLY A 163 11.72 14.72 -2.01
CA GLY A 163 12.64 13.83 -2.73
C GLY A 163 13.93 13.49 -1.97
N ARG A 164 14.06 13.90 -0.69
CA ARG A 164 15.19 13.57 0.20
C ARG A 164 14.94 12.21 0.88
N LEU A 165 14.86 11.16 0.06
CA LEU A 165 14.35 9.86 0.47
C LEU A 165 15.23 9.16 1.52
N ASP A 166 16.56 9.28 1.46
CA ASP A 166 17.46 8.67 2.45
C ASP A 166 17.21 9.26 3.85
N ARG A 167 17.17 10.59 3.95
CA ARG A 167 16.86 11.29 5.19
C ARG A 167 15.45 10.96 5.69
N GLY A 168 14.47 10.99 4.77
CA GLY A 168 13.09 10.68 5.10
C GLY A 168 12.92 9.26 5.64
N ARG A 169 13.59 8.29 5.04
CA ARG A 169 13.56 6.89 5.50
C ARG A 169 14.19 6.70 6.87
N HIS A 170 15.31 7.36 7.15
CA HIS A 170 15.93 7.32 8.47
C HIS A 170 14.94 7.81 9.53
N GLN A 171 14.35 8.97 9.34
CA GLN A 171 13.35 9.57 10.25
C GLN A 171 12.08 8.71 10.39
N LEU A 172 11.60 8.11 9.29
CA LEU A 172 10.45 7.21 9.34
C LEU A 172 10.74 5.89 10.06
N ARG A 173 11.96 5.38 9.99
CA ARG A 173 12.37 4.21 10.81
C ARG A 173 12.41 4.56 12.29
N GLU A 174 12.91 5.74 12.68
CA GLU A 174 12.83 6.22 14.04
C GLU A 174 11.37 6.28 14.54
N ALA A 175 10.47 6.86 13.72
CA ALA A 175 9.05 6.91 14.04
C ALA A 175 8.41 5.52 14.20
N ALA A 176 8.86 4.52 13.42
CA ALA A 176 8.34 3.15 13.47
C ALA A 176 8.91 2.33 14.64
N THR A 177 10.20 2.52 15.00
CA THR A 177 10.88 1.73 16.05
C THR A 177 10.53 2.19 17.45
N ALA A 178 10.25 3.46 17.66
CA ALA A 178 9.90 4.01 18.97
C ALA A 178 8.53 3.51 19.48
N ALA A 179 7.69 2.91 18.65
CA ALA A 179 6.41 2.33 19.04
C ALA A 179 6.63 1.10 19.93
N GLY A 180 6.52 1.26 21.24
CA GLY A 180 6.59 0.19 22.23
C GLY A 180 7.71 0.30 23.28
N ALA A 181 8.59 1.32 23.21
CA ALA A 181 9.70 1.47 24.17
C ALA A 181 9.32 2.15 25.51
N ALA A 182 8.19 2.79 25.61
CA ALA A 182 7.83 3.63 26.75
C ALA A 182 6.55 3.19 27.49
N GLY A 183 6.51 2.01 28.08
CA GLY A 183 5.60 1.66 29.19
C GLY A 183 4.08 1.92 29.10
N THR A 184 3.63 2.78 28.22
CA THR A 184 2.21 3.05 27.90
C THR A 184 1.80 2.29 26.65
N PRO A 185 0.69 1.54 26.67
CA PRO A 185 0.20 0.86 25.49
C PRO A 185 -0.18 1.91 24.42
N ASP A 186 0.48 1.83 23.27
CA ASP A 186 0.17 2.69 22.12
C ASP A 186 -1.28 2.49 21.67
N GLY A 187 -2.01 3.58 21.44
CA GLY A 187 -3.32 3.54 20.81
C GLY A 187 -3.24 3.04 19.36
N PRO A 188 -4.35 2.55 18.79
CA PRO A 188 -4.34 1.98 17.44
C PRO A 188 -3.91 2.98 16.37
N GLU A 189 -4.21 4.28 16.54
CA GLU A 189 -3.80 5.36 15.62
C GLU A 189 -2.27 5.53 15.58
N ALA A 190 -1.60 5.48 16.74
CA ALA A 190 -0.15 5.58 16.81
C ALA A 190 0.51 4.37 16.14
N LEU A 191 -0.02 3.17 16.37
CA LEU A 191 0.45 1.94 15.71
C LEU A 191 0.22 1.98 14.19
N LEU A 192 -0.90 2.51 13.73
CA LEU A 192 -1.18 2.71 12.30
C LEU A 192 -0.19 3.70 11.69
N ARG A 193 0.12 4.82 12.35
CA ARG A 193 1.16 5.75 11.88
C ARG A 193 2.53 5.09 11.79
N ALA A 194 2.92 4.33 12.82
CA ALA A 194 4.17 3.58 12.80
C ALA A 194 4.24 2.56 11.65
N GLY A 195 3.13 1.83 11.42
CA GLY A 195 3.01 0.90 10.30
C GLY A 195 3.08 1.59 8.94
N GLY A 196 2.43 2.75 8.80
CA GLY A 196 2.52 3.60 7.59
C GLY A 196 3.93 4.13 7.36
N ALA A 197 4.60 4.62 8.40
CA ALA A 197 6.00 5.05 8.35
C ALA A 197 6.92 3.91 7.85
N ALA A 198 6.76 2.72 8.40
CA ALA A 198 7.53 1.54 7.99
C ALA A 198 7.27 1.13 6.54
N LEU A 199 6.00 1.22 6.06
CA LEU A 199 5.65 0.96 4.64
C LEU A 199 6.36 1.91 3.68
N VAL A 200 6.38 3.20 4.00
CA VAL A 200 7.06 4.22 3.20
C VAL A 200 8.58 4.04 3.27
N ALA A 201 9.11 3.67 4.43
CA ALA A 201 10.53 3.37 4.61
C ALA A 201 11.00 2.05 3.97
N GLY A 202 10.10 1.21 3.44
CA GLY A 202 10.41 -0.08 2.83
C GLY A 202 10.66 -1.21 3.83
N ASP A 203 10.39 -1.00 5.13
CA ASP A 203 10.48 -2.05 6.14
C ASP A 203 9.14 -2.79 6.29
N LEU A 204 8.93 -3.77 5.40
CA LEU A 204 7.68 -4.53 5.36
C LEU A 204 7.45 -5.40 6.60
N VAL A 205 8.52 -5.80 7.30
CA VAL A 205 8.42 -6.61 8.52
C VAL A 205 7.91 -5.75 9.68
N ALA A 206 8.51 -4.59 9.89
CA ALA A 206 8.06 -3.64 10.90
C ALA A 206 6.64 -3.14 10.60
N ALA A 207 6.34 -2.88 9.33
CA ALA A 207 5.01 -2.46 8.89
C ALA A 207 3.92 -3.49 9.24
N CYS A 208 4.11 -4.75 8.86
CA CYS A 208 3.16 -5.81 9.17
C CYS A 208 3.04 -6.03 10.68
N ARG A 209 4.13 -5.95 11.44
CA ARG A 209 4.11 -6.07 12.90
C ARG A 209 3.30 -4.95 13.56
N ALA A 210 3.55 -3.70 13.21
CA ALA A 210 2.85 -2.55 13.77
C ALA A 210 1.35 -2.58 13.44
N ASN A 211 1.00 -2.86 12.18
CA ASN A 211 -0.38 -2.93 11.73
C ASN A 211 -1.13 -4.15 12.32
N SER A 212 -0.46 -5.29 12.58
CA SER A 212 -1.07 -6.43 13.29
C SER A 212 -1.40 -6.08 14.74
N ARG A 213 -0.51 -5.33 15.41
CA ARG A 213 -0.78 -4.82 16.76
C ARG A 213 -1.92 -3.81 16.75
N ALA A 214 -1.94 -2.89 15.76
CA ALA A 214 -3.03 -1.93 15.59
C ALA A 214 -4.38 -2.64 15.42
N LEU A 215 -4.42 -3.68 14.57
CA LEU A 215 -5.61 -4.51 14.37
C LEU A 215 -6.07 -5.19 15.66
N ALA A 216 -5.15 -5.77 16.43
CA ALA A 216 -5.49 -6.42 17.68
C ALA A 216 -6.07 -5.43 18.70
N VAL A 217 -5.46 -4.25 18.86
CA VAL A 217 -5.96 -3.20 19.77
C VAL A 217 -7.29 -2.65 19.29
N ALA A 218 -7.45 -2.38 17.98
CA ALA A 218 -8.70 -1.85 17.41
C ALA A 218 -9.86 -2.84 17.58
N ARG A 219 -9.62 -4.14 17.42
CA ARG A 219 -10.64 -5.18 17.64
C ARG A 219 -11.02 -5.33 19.10
N ALA A 220 -10.06 -5.19 20.02
CA ALA A 220 -10.31 -5.39 21.44
C ALA A 220 -11.07 -4.21 22.09
N ARG A 221 -10.71 -2.98 21.79
CA ARG A 221 -11.20 -1.79 22.50
C ARG A 221 -11.24 -0.52 21.64
N GLY A 222 -10.85 -0.61 20.39
CA GLY A 222 -10.68 0.55 19.53
C GLY A 222 -11.94 0.92 18.73
N PRO A 223 -11.89 2.07 18.05
CA PRO A 223 -12.91 2.47 17.10
C PRO A 223 -13.02 1.46 15.94
N ARG A 224 -14.25 1.07 15.58
CA ARG A 224 -14.50 0.08 14.52
C ARG A 224 -13.94 0.49 13.16
N ILE A 225 -13.92 1.78 12.85
CA ILE A 225 -13.37 2.29 11.60
C ILE A 225 -11.87 1.97 11.44
N LEU A 226 -11.10 1.88 12.53
CA LEU A 226 -9.66 1.61 12.48
C LEU A 226 -9.34 0.15 12.15
N VAL A 227 -10.30 -0.77 12.34
CA VAL A 227 -10.13 -2.18 11.97
C VAL A 227 -9.93 -2.32 10.46
N ALA A 228 -10.76 -1.64 9.66
CA ALA A 228 -10.65 -1.65 8.21
C ALA A 228 -9.34 -1.02 7.72
N GLN A 229 -8.90 0.08 8.34
CA GLN A 229 -7.62 0.73 8.03
C GLN A 229 -6.41 -0.17 8.35
N ALA A 230 -6.44 -0.86 9.50
CA ALA A 230 -5.37 -1.79 9.87
C ALA A 230 -5.29 -2.96 8.89
N LEU A 231 -6.44 -3.49 8.46
CA LEU A 231 -6.53 -4.56 7.48
C LEU A 231 -6.05 -4.12 6.09
N GLU A 232 -6.33 -2.88 5.67
CA GLU A 232 -5.82 -2.33 4.40
C GLU A 232 -4.29 -2.28 4.40
N ARG A 233 -3.68 -1.68 5.44
CA ARG A 233 -2.23 -1.57 5.55
C ARG A 233 -1.54 -2.94 5.69
N LEU A 234 -2.18 -3.90 6.36
CA LEU A 234 -1.71 -5.28 6.39
C LEU A 234 -1.79 -5.93 5.01
N ALA A 235 -2.93 -5.84 4.33
CA ALA A 235 -3.11 -6.41 3.00
C ALA A 235 -2.08 -5.85 2.01
N TYR A 236 -1.85 -4.53 2.03
CA TYR A 236 -0.86 -3.90 1.17
C TYR A 236 0.58 -4.31 1.54
N GLY A 237 0.91 -4.38 2.83
CA GLY A 237 2.22 -4.82 3.30
C GLY A 237 2.52 -6.28 2.93
N GLU A 238 1.54 -7.18 3.11
CA GLU A 238 1.63 -8.59 2.74
C GLU A 238 1.75 -8.78 1.21
N LEU A 239 1.01 -7.97 0.42
CA LEU A 239 1.11 -7.96 -1.04
C LEU A 239 2.53 -7.59 -1.49
N ARG A 240 3.09 -6.51 -0.95
CA ARG A 240 4.46 -6.07 -1.27
C ARG A 240 5.53 -7.08 -0.82
N ALA A 241 5.27 -7.80 0.26
CA ALA A 241 6.14 -8.87 0.74
C ALA A 241 6.00 -10.18 -0.06
N GLY A 242 5.12 -10.23 -1.08
CA GLY A 242 4.89 -11.41 -1.91
C GLY A 242 4.04 -12.50 -1.22
N ARG A 243 3.41 -12.20 -0.10
CA ARG A 243 2.55 -13.14 0.66
C ARG A 243 1.08 -12.99 0.23
N HIS A 244 0.80 -13.31 -1.04
CA HIS A 244 -0.46 -13.02 -1.71
C HIS A 244 -1.69 -13.61 -1.02
N ALA A 245 -1.61 -14.85 -0.50
CA ALA A 245 -2.73 -15.48 0.22
C ALA A 245 -3.12 -14.71 1.50
N ARG A 246 -2.13 -14.19 2.25
CA ARG A 246 -2.39 -13.35 3.42
C ARG A 246 -2.94 -11.99 3.03
N ALA A 247 -2.39 -11.40 1.96
CA ALA A 247 -2.89 -10.15 1.42
C ALA A 247 -4.37 -10.26 1.03
N ARG A 248 -4.76 -11.36 0.37
CA ARG A 248 -6.16 -11.67 0.04
C ARG A 248 -7.03 -11.72 1.29
N ALA A 249 -6.66 -12.55 2.26
CA ALA A 249 -7.47 -12.73 3.48
C ALA A 249 -7.70 -11.42 4.22
N HIS A 250 -6.64 -10.60 4.37
CA HIS A 250 -6.76 -9.28 5.01
C HIS A 250 -7.60 -8.30 4.17
N ALA A 251 -7.46 -8.32 2.83
CA ALA A 251 -8.21 -7.42 1.96
C ALA A 251 -9.71 -7.78 1.93
N GLU A 252 -10.07 -9.06 1.91
CA GLU A 252 -11.46 -9.52 1.97
C GLU A 252 -12.13 -9.18 3.31
N ASP A 253 -11.44 -9.40 4.43
CA ASP A 253 -11.96 -9.03 5.75
C ASP A 253 -12.08 -7.50 5.90
N GLY A 254 -11.06 -6.77 5.42
CA GLY A 254 -11.05 -5.32 5.40
C GLY A 254 -12.16 -4.73 4.53
N LEU A 255 -12.42 -5.29 3.36
CA LEU A 255 -13.51 -4.89 2.47
C LEU A 255 -14.88 -5.02 3.15
N ARG A 256 -15.15 -6.19 3.76
CA ARG A 256 -16.40 -6.39 4.52
C ARG A 256 -16.55 -5.37 5.66
N THR A 257 -15.46 -5.12 6.37
CA THR A 257 -15.45 -4.17 7.49
C THR A 257 -15.65 -2.73 7.01
N ALA A 258 -14.97 -2.32 5.93
CA ALA A 258 -15.09 -0.98 5.34
C ALA A 258 -16.51 -0.70 4.85
N LEU A 259 -17.11 -1.65 4.12
CA LEU A 259 -18.51 -1.53 3.67
C LEU A 259 -19.48 -1.47 4.85
N GLY A 260 -19.30 -2.31 5.87
CA GLY A 260 -20.15 -2.32 7.06
C GLY A 260 -20.00 -1.09 7.97
N THR A 261 -19.00 -0.23 7.74
CA THR A 261 -18.73 1.00 8.49
C THR A 261 -18.84 2.26 7.62
N GLY A 262 -19.32 2.15 6.38
CA GLY A 262 -19.52 3.27 5.46
C GLY A 262 -18.23 3.92 4.96
N GLN A 263 -17.13 3.18 4.86
CA GLN A 263 -15.83 3.68 4.40
C GLN A 263 -15.60 3.31 2.94
N ARG A 264 -16.37 3.91 2.01
CA ARG A 264 -16.30 3.58 0.58
C ARG A 264 -14.95 3.85 -0.06
N ASN A 265 -14.25 4.91 0.36
CA ASN A 265 -12.91 5.22 -0.12
C ASN A 265 -11.92 4.09 0.24
N LEU A 266 -12.01 3.58 1.46
CA LEU A 266 -11.18 2.49 1.92
C LEU A 266 -11.57 1.14 1.26
N ALA A 267 -12.87 0.91 1.01
CA ALA A 267 -13.34 -0.24 0.25
C ALA A 267 -12.75 -0.26 -1.17
N ALA A 268 -12.61 0.90 -1.84
CA ALA A 268 -11.94 1.02 -3.13
C ALA A 268 -10.47 0.58 -3.07
N HIS A 269 -9.75 0.93 -2.01
CA HIS A 269 -8.37 0.44 -1.80
C HIS A 269 -8.30 -1.07 -1.61
N HIS A 270 -9.20 -1.65 -0.81
CA HIS A 270 -9.29 -3.11 -0.65
C HIS A 270 -9.58 -3.82 -1.98
N HIS A 271 -10.51 -3.29 -2.78
CA HIS A 271 -10.77 -3.81 -4.12
C HIS A 271 -9.53 -3.71 -5.03
N ALA A 272 -8.79 -2.60 -5.00
CA ALA A 272 -7.57 -2.45 -5.80
C ALA A 272 -6.46 -3.45 -5.38
N ILE A 273 -6.32 -3.74 -4.08
CA ILE A 273 -5.41 -4.78 -3.57
C ILE A 273 -5.86 -6.17 -4.05
N LEU A 274 -7.18 -6.48 -3.96
CA LEU A 274 -7.73 -7.76 -4.44
C LEU A 274 -7.53 -7.93 -5.95
N ALA A 275 -7.68 -6.87 -6.74
CA ALA A 275 -7.35 -6.89 -8.17
C ALA A 275 -5.88 -7.25 -8.42
N LEU A 276 -4.95 -6.68 -7.64
CA LEU A 276 -3.53 -7.01 -7.74
C LEU A 276 -3.23 -8.45 -7.33
N VAL A 277 -3.85 -8.97 -6.29
CA VAL A 277 -3.73 -10.39 -5.90
C VAL A 277 -4.25 -11.29 -7.03
N ALA A 278 -5.45 -11.01 -7.53
CA ALA A 278 -6.05 -11.78 -8.64
C ALA A 278 -5.19 -11.75 -9.92
N SER A 279 -4.43 -10.66 -10.16
CA SER A 279 -3.51 -10.56 -11.31
C SER A 279 -2.28 -11.46 -11.18
N VAL A 280 -1.87 -11.81 -9.96
CA VAL A 280 -0.84 -12.83 -9.71
C VAL A 280 -1.39 -14.22 -10.00
N GLU A 281 -2.59 -14.51 -9.55
CA GLU A 281 -3.26 -15.79 -9.77
C GLU A 281 -3.65 -16.02 -11.25
N GLY A 282 -3.75 -14.93 -12.03
CA GLY A 282 -4.05 -14.99 -13.46
C GLY A 282 -5.56 -14.99 -13.78
N SER A 283 -6.42 -14.67 -12.83
CA SER A 283 -7.86 -14.56 -13.05
C SER A 283 -8.23 -13.20 -13.63
N ARG A 284 -8.39 -13.11 -14.96
CA ARG A 284 -8.84 -11.87 -15.62
C ARG A 284 -10.22 -11.40 -15.17
N ALA A 285 -11.13 -12.33 -14.93
CA ALA A 285 -12.49 -12.00 -14.49
C ALA A 285 -12.46 -11.32 -13.11
N ALA A 286 -11.76 -11.91 -12.13
CA ALA A 286 -11.62 -11.32 -10.81
C ALA A 286 -10.86 -9.98 -10.83
N VAL A 287 -9.83 -9.85 -11.69
CA VAL A 287 -9.15 -8.55 -11.88
C VAL A 287 -10.11 -7.50 -12.43
N ALA A 288 -10.93 -7.86 -13.43
CA ALA A 288 -11.89 -6.93 -14.04
C ALA A 288 -12.96 -6.50 -13.02
N GLU A 289 -13.49 -7.43 -12.26
CA GLU A 289 -14.50 -7.19 -11.21
C GLU A 289 -13.96 -6.22 -10.14
N HIS A 290 -12.86 -6.60 -9.50
CA HIS A 290 -12.31 -5.81 -8.42
C HIS A 290 -11.76 -4.45 -8.89
N ALA A 291 -11.08 -4.40 -10.04
CA ALA A 291 -10.60 -3.13 -10.57
C ALA A 291 -11.75 -2.19 -10.94
N SER A 292 -12.85 -2.70 -11.53
CA SER A 292 -14.02 -1.87 -11.84
C SER A 292 -14.73 -1.37 -10.57
N ALA A 293 -14.84 -2.22 -9.54
CA ALA A 293 -15.39 -1.82 -8.25
C ALA A 293 -14.53 -0.73 -7.58
N ALA A 294 -13.20 -0.84 -7.63
CA ALA A 294 -12.30 0.20 -7.14
C ALA A 294 -12.44 1.51 -7.93
N GLU A 295 -12.43 1.44 -9.25
CA GLU A 295 -12.48 2.60 -10.16
C GLU A 295 -13.81 3.35 -10.07
N SER A 296 -14.94 2.67 -9.82
CA SER A 296 -16.26 3.29 -9.66
C SER A 296 -16.34 4.29 -8.49
N VAL A 297 -15.50 4.10 -7.47
CA VAL A 297 -15.35 5.03 -6.35
C VAL A 297 -14.14 5.94 -6.54
N ALA A 298 -13.02 5.38 -7.01
CA ALA A 298 -11.77 6.12 -7.13
C ALA A 298 -11.85 7.29 -8.12
N ALA A 299 -12.57 7.14 -9.23
CA ALA A 299 -12.68 8.19 -10.25
C ALA A 299 -13.43 9.43 -9.73
N PRO A 300 -14.67 9.34 -9.19
CA PRO A 300 -15.39 10.51 -8.68
C PRO A 300 -14.78 11.08 -7.39
N HIS A 301 -14.09 10.27 -6.58
CA HIS A 301 -13.51 10.70 -5.31
C HIS A 301 -12.03 11.10 -5.41
N GLY A 302 -11.42 11.04 -6.60
CA GLY A 302 -10.03 11.44 -6.84
C GLY A 302 -8.99 10.55 -6.14
N LEU A 303 -9.27 9.25 -5.95
CA LEU A 303 -8.39 8.32 -5.24
C LEU A 303 -7.30 7.77 -6.17
N ALA A 304 -6.28 8.57 -6.45
CA ALA A 304 -5.21 8.25 -7.40
C ALA A 304 -4.44 6.97 -7.04
N GLN A 305 -4.28 6.67 -5.73
CA GLN A 305 -3.62 5.45 -5.30
C GLN A 305 -4.40 4.20 -5.72
N ALA A 306 -5.70 4.12 -5.42
CA ALA A 306 -6.55 3.00 -5.78
C ALA A 306 -6.67 2.86 -7.31
N ALA A 307 -6.80 3.96 -8.04
CA ALA A 307 -6.81 3.98 -9.50
C ALA A 307 -5.50 3.43 -10.10
N THR A 308 -4.33 3.85 -9.57
CA THR A 308 -3.01 3.37 -10.03
C THR A 308 -2.85 1.87 -9.79
N LEU A 309 -3.24 1.37 -8.61
CA LEU A 309 -3.19 -0.06 -8.28
C LEU A 309 -4.10 -0.88 -9.21
N SER A 310 -5.31 -0.40 -9.49
CA SER A 310 -6.27 -1.06 -10.38
C SER A 310 -5.76 -1.17 -11.81
N GLN A 311 -5.22 -0.08 -12.37
CA GLN A 311 -4.64 -0.09 -13.72
C GLN A 311 -3.40 -0.99 -13.79
N TRP A 312 -2.56 -1.00 -12.77
CA TRP A 312 -1.43 -1.92 -12.68
C TRP A 312 -1.89 -3.38 -12.61
N ALA A 313 -2.95 -3.70 -11.85
CA ALA A 313 -3.52 -5.04 -11.80
C ALA A 313 -4.01 -5.52 -13.17
N ARG A 314 -4.74 -4.68 -13.89
CA ARG A 314 -5.20 -4.97 -15.27
C ARG A 314 -4.03 -5.24 -16.21
N ALA A 315 -3.01 -4.37 -16.18
CA ALA A 315 -1.83 -4.54 -17.02
C ALA A 315 -1.03 -5.80 -16.66
N ARG A 316 -0.92 -6.14 -15.38
CA ARG A 316 -0.23 -7.37 -14.94
C ARG A 316 -0.99 -8.63 -15.39
N ALA A 317 -2.32 -8.60 -15.39
CA ALA A 317 -3.14 -9.66 -15.97
C ALA A 317 -2.97 -9.74 -17.50
N ASP A 318 -2.81 -8.60 -18.19
CA ASP A 318 -2.48 -8.59 -19.61
C ASP A 318 -1.12 -9.25 -19.89
N LEU A 319 -0.10 -8.95 -19.06
CA LEU A 319 1.22 -9.62 -19.15
C LEU A 319 1.12 -11.14 -18.95
N ALA A 320 0.36 -11.59 -17.94
CA ALA A 320 0.18 -13.00 -17.65
C ALA A 320 -0.44 -13.78 -18.84
N HIS A 321 -1.15 -13.08 -19.72
CA HIS A 321 -1.77 -13.64 -20.92
C HIS A 321 -1.04 -13.28 -22.22
N GLY A 322 0.18 -12.73 -22.13
CA GLY A 322 1.00 -12.37 -23.28
C GLY A 322 0.53 -11.16 -24.09
N ARG A 323 -0.42 -10.37 -23.58
CA ARG A 323 -0.96 -9.17 -24.23
C ARG A 323 -0.10 -7.95 -23.92
N LEU A 324 1.08 -7.93 -24.54
CA LEU A 324 2.10 -6.93 -24.25
C LEU A 324 1.71 -5.52 -24.70
N PRO A 325 1.10 -5.31 -25.92
CA PRO A 325 0.67 -3.99 -26.35
C PRO A 325 -0.34 -3.35 -25.39
N GLU A 326 -1.33 -4.11 -24.92
CA GLU A 326 -2.35 -3.63 -23.98
C GLU A 326 -1.73 -3.30 -22.61
N ALA A 327 -0.80 -4.13 -22.14
CA ALA A 327 -0.07 -3.84 -20.90
C ALA A 327 0.76 -2.56 -21.02
N ALA A 328 1.50 -2.37 -22.13
CA ALA A 328 2.27 -1.16 -22.36
C ALA A 328 1.39 0.09 -22.47
N ALA A 329 0.26 0.00 -23.19
CA ALA A 329 -0.69 1.10 -23.34
C ALA A 329 -1.32 1.54 -21.99
N ARG A 330 -1.55 0.61 -21.06
CA ARG A 330 -2.05 0.93 -19.71
C ARG A 330 -0.98 1.52 -18.81
N LEU A 331 0.23 0.96 -18.84
CA LEU A 331 1.29 1.32 -17.90
C LEU A 331 2.06 2.58 -18.34
N GLY A 332 2.22 2.82 -19.63
CA GLY A 332 2.93 3.98 -20.13
C GLY A 332 2.45 5.30 -19.51
N PRO A 333 1.14 5.63 -19.56
CA PRO A 333 0.62 6.83 -18.92
C PRO A 333 0.85 6.91 -17.40
N LEU A 334 0.93 5.77 -16.70
CA LEU A 334 1.13 5.73 -15.26
C LEU A 334 2.58 5.98 -14.84
N VAL A 335 3.55 5.45 -15.59
CA VAL A 335 4.96 5.47 -15.18
C VAL A 335 5.76 6.57 -15.87
N CYS A 336 5.41 6.95 -17.11
CA CYS A 336 6.08 8.00 -17.85
C CYS A 336 5.61 9.40 -17.40
N ALA A 337 6.40 10.43 -17.72
CA ALA A 337 6.02 11.82 -17.47
C ALA A 337 4.77 12.19 -18.28
N GLY A 338 3.84 12.92 -17.64
CA GLY A 338 2.60 13.36 -18.29
C GLY A 338 1.45 13.58 -17.33
N PRO A 339 0.31 14.08 -17.83
CA PRO A 339 -0.83 14.49 -16.98
C PRO A 339 -1.59 13.31 -16.35
N ARG A 340 -1.40 12.10 -16.85
CA ARG A 340 -2.03 10.88 -16.32
C ARG A 340 -1.07 10.02 -15.51
N ARG A 341 -0.02 10.65 -14.99
CA ARG A 341 0.97 9.96 -14.18
C ARG A 341 0.34 9.38 -12.92
N GLY A 342 0.64 8.12 -12.62
CA GLY A 342 0.10 7.43 -11.46
C GLY A 342 0.59 8.00 -10.14
N HIS A 343 -0.02 7.54 -9.05
CA HIS A 343 0.30 7.95 -7.69
C HIS A 343 1.79 7.83 -7.39
N PHE A 344 2.41 8.88 -6.85
CA PHE A 344 3.86 9.01 -6.70
C PHE A 344 4.51 7.86 -5.88
N ALA A 345 3.83 7.32 -4.87
CA ALA A 345 4.35 6.24 -4.02
C ALA A 345 4.13 4.83 -4.61
N VAL A 346 3.27 4.67 -5.62
CA VAL A 346 2.86 3.36 -6.15
C VAL A 346 3.43 3.10 -7.55
N ARG A 347 3.46 4.13 -8.41
CA ARG A 347 3.85 3.99 -9.82
C ARG A 347 5.21 3.35 -10.05
N MET A 348 6.17 3.55 -9.12
CA MET A 348 7.49 2.92 -9.21
C MET A 348 7.43 1.40 -9.15
N LEU A 349 6.48 0.84 -8.40
CA LEU A 349 6.27 -0.61 -8.32
C LEU A 349 5.74 -1.20 -9.63
N ALA A 350 5.14 -0.39 -10.50
CA ALA A 350 4.63 -0.80 -11.79
C ALA A 350 5.67 -0.74 -12.91
N VAL A 351 6.81 -0.02 -12.70
CA VAL A 351 7.86 0.15 -13.70
C VAL A 351 8.38 -1.17 -14.26
N PRO A 352 8.68 -2.22 -13.47
CA PRO A 352 9.17 -3.49 -14.01
C PRO A 352 8.16 -4.17 -14.96
N CYS A 353 6.86 -4.00 -14.71
CA CYS A 353 5.81 -4.50 -15.60
C CYS A 353 5.75 -3.69 -16.91
N PHE A 354 5.93 -2.37 -16.83
CA PHE A 354 6.00 -1.53 -18.02
C PHE A 354 7.20 -1.89 -18.89
N VAL A 355 8.38 -2.02 -18.30
CA VAL A 355 9.62 -2.37 -19.03
C VAL A 355 9.49 -3.71 -19.73
N GLU A 356 8.89 -4.71 -19.09
CA GLU A 356 8.64 -6.02 -19.70
C GLU A 356 7.77 -5.93 -20.94
N ALA A 357 6.72 -5.10 -20.92
CA ALA A 357 5.85 -4.86 -22.07
C ALA A 357 6.53 -4.00 -23.14
N ALA A 358 7.11 -2.87 -22.75
CA ALA A 358 7.65 -1.83 -23.63
C ALA A 358 8.87 -2.32 -24.42
N ALA A 359 9.76 -3.10 -23.80
CA ALA A 359 10.94 -3.70 -24.43
C ALA A 359 10.61 -4.66 -25.59
N ARG A 360 9.35 -5.11 -25.67
CA ARG A 360 8.87 -6.07 -26.70
C ARG A 360 7.82 -5.47 -27.64
N THR A 361 7.51 -4.18 -27.48
CA THR A 361 6.50 -3.46 -28.27
C THR A 361 7.05 -2.19 -28.92
N GLY A 362 8.38 -2.06 -29.04
CA GLY A 362 9.04 -0.93 -29.71
C GLY A 362 9.04 0.37 -28.90
N GLN A 363 8.85 0.32 -27.59
CA GLN A 363 8.84 1.50 -26.70
C GLN A 363 10.09 1.56 -25.80
N GLU A 364 11.25 1.15 -26.35
CA GLU A 364 12.48 0.99 -25.56
C GLU A 364 12.98 2.30 -24.94
N ASP A 365 12.85 3.43 -25.63
CA ASP A 365 13.33 4.72 -25.11
C ASP A 365 12.50 5.18 -23.90
N ALA A 366 11.18 5.00 -23.94
CA ALA A 366 10.31 5.24 -22.79
C ALA A 366 10.65 4.30 -21.62
N ALA A 367 10.95 3.04 -21.92
CA ALA A 367 11.37 2.06 -20.92
C ALA A 367 12.72 2.44 -20.29
N ARG A 368 13.72 2.90 -21.07
CA ARG A 368 15.02 3.38 -20.55
C ARG A 368 14.86 4.59 -19.63
N ALA A 369 14.00 5.55 -20.02
CA ALA A 369 13.69 6.72 -19.19
C ALA A 369 13.05 6.30 -17.85
N ALA A 370 12.07 5.37 -17.88
CA ALA A 370 11.43 4.84 -16.68
C ALA A 370 12.42 4.08 -15.78
N VAL A 371 13.33 3.27 -16.35
CA VAL A 371 14.38 2.57 -15.61
C VAL A 371 15.36 3.52 -14.94
N ALA A 372 15.70 4.64 -15.57
CA ALA A 372 16.58 5.65 -14.96
C ALA A 372 15.96 6.27 -13.70
N GLU A 373 14.65 6.55 -13.71
CA GLU A 373 13.94 7.01 -12.51
C GLU A 373 13.82 5.90 -11.46
N PHE A 374 13.47 4.69 -11.89
CA PHE A 374 13.38 3.52 -11.02
C PHE A 374 14.70 3.19 -10.34
N ALA A 375 15.84 3.34 -11.03
CA ALA A 375 17.17 3.12 -10.47
C ALA A 375 17.48 4.07 -9.31
N ARG A 376 17.13 5.37 -9.45
CA ARG A 376 17.28 6.33 -8.35
C ARG A 376 16.41 5.97 -7.14
N TRP A 377 15.18 5.56 -7.38
CA TRP A 377 14.26 5.13 -6.34
C TRP A 377 14.72 3.82 -5.66
N ALA A 378 15.19 2.84 -6.44
CA ALA A 378 15.69 1.56 -5.95
C ALA A 378 16.97 1.70 -5.10
N ALA A 379 17.88 2.60 -5.50
CA ALA A 379 19.12 2.89 -4.76
C ALA A 379 18.86 3.38 -3.33
N GLN A 380 17.70 3.99 -3.10
CA GLN A 380 17.27 4.46 -1.78
C GLN A 380 16.65 3.37 -0.90
N GLY A 381 16.55 2.12 -1.41
CA GLY A 381 16.04 0.95 -0.69
C GLY A 381 14.57 1.09 -0.25
N ALA A 382 13.74 1.79 -1.01
CA ALA A 382 12.32 1.98 -0.75
C ALA A 382 11.50 0.67 -0.89
N ASP A 383 12.06 -0.33 -1.55
CA ASP A 383 11.48 -1.67 -1.64
C ASP A 383 12.61 -2.73 -1.68
N PRO A 384 12.54 -3.78 -0.84
CA PRO A 384 13.59 -4.80 -0.79
C PRO A 384 13.71 -5.61 -2.08
N GLN A 385 12.69 -5.68 -2.93
CA GLN A 385 12.73 -6.39 -4.21
C GLN A 385 13.23 -5.51 -5.37
N ALA A 386 13.32 -4.20 -5.19
CA ALA A 386 13.69 -3.26 -6.24
C ALA A 386 15.07 -3.54 -6.88
N PRO A 387 16.13 -3.93 -6.14
CA PRO A 387 17.43 -4.25 -6.76
C PRO A 387 17.33 -5.40 -7.76
N ALA A 388 16.62 -6.48 -7.42
CA ALA A 388 16.40 -7.62 -8.30
C ALA A 388 15.59 -7.23 -9.55
N GLN A 389 14.52 -6.48 -9.35
CA GLN A 389 13.66 -6.00 -10.44
C GLN A 389 14.39 -5.02 -11.35
N LEU A 390 15.27 -4.16 -10.81
CA LEU A 390 16.08 -3.24 -11.58
C LEU A 390 17.09 -3.99 -12.48
N ALA A 391 17.77 -4.99 -11.95
CA ALA A 391 18.69 -5.82 -12.73
C ALA A 391 17.94 -6.54 -13.86
N ARG A 392 16.74 -7.09 -13.58
CA ARG A 392 15.84 -7.66 -14.61
C ARG A 392 15.44 -6.65 -15.67
N CYS A 393 15.05 -5.44 -15.29
CA CYS A 393 14.70 -4.37 -16.25
C CYS A 393 15.87 -4.02 -17.16
N ARG A 394 17.07 -3.89 -16.60
CA ARG A 394 18.30 -3.65 -17.38
C ARG A 394 18.60 -4.79 -18.34
N ALA A 395 18.42 -6.05 -17.91
CA ALA A 395 18.59 -7.20 -18.77
C ALA A 395 17.68 -7.16 -20.01
N LEU A 396 16.43 -6.72 -19.84
CA LEU A 396 15.46 -6.62 -20.93
C LEU A 396 15.76 -5.51 -21.95
N LEU A 397 16.56 -4.52 -21.58
CA LEU A 397 16.87 -3.33 -22.40
C LEU A 397 18.31 -3.31 -22.93
N THR A 398 19.10 -4.35 -22.66
CA THR A 398 20.50 -4.44 -23.05
C THR A 398 20.71 -5.45 -24.18
N GLY A 399 21.84 -5.33 -24.86
CA GLY A 399 22.23 -6.29 -25.91
C GLY A 399 22.55 -7.69 -25.35
N PRO A 400 22.64 -8.71 -26.22
CA PRO A 400 22.75 -10.11 -25.82
C PRO A 400 23.96 -10.41 -24.91
N GLU A 401 25.10 -9.75 -25.13
CA GLU A 401 26.34 -10.01 -24.40
C GLU A 401 26.25 -9.63 -22.90
N ALA A 402 25.55 -8.54 -22.56
CA ALA A 402 25.44 -8.07 -21.18
C ALA A 402 24.14 -8.55 -20.48
N CYS A 403 23.24 -9.21 -21.21
CA CYS A 403 21.93 -9.63 -20.72
C CYS A 403 22.03 -10.73 -19.64
N GLU A 404 22.84 -11.75 -19.87
CA GLU A 404 22.96 -12.92 -19.00
C GLU A 404 23.54 -12.58 -17.60
N PRO A 405 24.62 -11.79 -17.46
CA PRO A 405 25.10 -11.34 -16.15
C PRO A 405 24.04 -10.58 -15.36
N LEU A 406 23.20 -9.77 -16.02
CA LEU A 406 22.15 -9.00 -15.38
C LEU A 406 21.00 -9.89 -14.87
N PHE A 407 20.60 -10.94 -15.60
CA PHE A 407 19.66 -11.93 -15.10
C PHE A 407 20.21 -12.71 -13.91
N THR A 408 21.48 -13.09 -13.95
CA THR A 408 22.17 -13.76 -12.84
C THR A 408 22.20 -12.86 -11.59
N THR A 409 22.54 -11.59 -11.77
CA THR A 409 22.50 -10.58 -10.69
C THR A 409 21.08 -10.43 -10.12
N ALA A 410 20.05 -10.38 -10.97
CA ALA A 410 18.66 -10.30 -10.52
C ALA A 410 18.26 -11.51 -9.66
N LEU A 411 18.67 -12.73 -10.07
CA LEU A 411 18.39 -13.94 -9.30
C LEU A 411 19.14 -13.95 -7.96
N ALA A 412 20.40 -13.50 -7.93
CA ALA A 412 21.19 -13.39 -6.70
C ALA A 412 20.54 -12.42 -5.69
N HIS A 413 19.96 -11.32 -6.17
CA HIS A 413 19.19 -10.42 -5.30
C HIS A 413 17.88 -11.05 -4.81
N HIS A 414 17.17 -11.79 -5.64
CA HIS A 414 15.96 -12.52 -5.20
C HIS A 414 16.27 -13.57 -4.12
N ASP A 415 17.47 -14.16 -4.13
CA ASP A 415 17.88 -15.14 -3.14
C ASP A 415 18.03 -14.57 -1.72
N GLN A 416 18.16 -13.26 -1.59
CA GLN A 416 18.27 -12.55 -0.31
C GLN A 416 16.88 -12.27 0.33
N HIS A 417 15.77 -12.46 -0.43
CA HIS A 417 14.43 -12.09 -0.01
C HIS A 417 13.44 -13.24 -0.22
N THR A 418 12.37 -13.25 0.57
CA THR A 418 11.25 -14.17 0.40
C THR A 418 10.24 -13.59 -0.58
N GLY A 419 10.20 -14.09 -1.81
CA GLY A 419 9.25 -13.60 -2.82
C GLY A 419 9.30 -14.48 -4.07
N ASP A 420 8.62 -15.63 -4.03
CA ASP A 420 8.68 -16.63 -5.10
C ASP A 420 8.14 -16.11 -6.44
N PHE A 421 7.13 -15.23 -6.41
CA PHE A 421 6.48 -14.75 -7.63
C PHE A 421 7.41 -13.91 -8.51
N GLU A 422 8.07 -12.88 -7.96
CA GLU A 422 8.95 -12.03 -8.76
C GLU A 422 10.23 -12.75 -9.19
N ARG A 423 10.70 -13.70 -8.37
CA ARG A 423 11.78 -14.62 -8.74
C ARG A 423 11.37 -15.51 -9.92
N GLY A 424 10.18 -16.10 -9.87
CA GLY A 424 9.61 -16.89 -10.97
C GLY A 424 9.49 -16.08 -12.26
N ARG A 425 9.05 -14.81 -12.17
CA ARG A 425 9.01 -13.91 -13.34
C ARG A 425 10.39 -13.67 -13.94
N THR A 426 11.42 -13.47 -13.10
CA THR A 426 12.80 -13.31 -13.58
C THR A 426 13.28 -14.58 -14.27
N GLN A 427 13.01 -15.76 -13.72
CA GLN A 427 13.35 -17.05 -14.31
C GLN A 427 12.62 -17.30 -15.63
N LEU A 428 11.34 -16.96 -15.73
CA LEU A 428 10.56 -17.06 -16.96
C LEU A 428 11.16 -16.19 -18.07
N LEU A 429 11.47 -14.94 -17.78
CA LEU A 429 12.05 -14.01 -18.76
C LEU A 429 13.45 -14.44 -19.18
N TYR A 430 14.26 -14.90 -18.23
CA TYR A 430 15.60 -15.41 -18.52
C TYR A 430 15.53 -16.70 -19.37
N GLY A 431 14.67 -17.64 -19.02
CA GLY A 431 14.46 -18.86 -19.81
C GLY A 431 13.95 -18.56 -21.22
N THR A 432 13.02 -17.61 -21.37
CA THR A 432 12.55 -17.15 -22.67
C THR A 432 13.68 -16.52 -23.49
N TRP A 433 14.55 -15.73 -22.87
CA TRP A 433 15.73 -15.17 -23.53
C TRP A 433 16.70 -16.27 -23.97
N LEU A 434 17.07 -17.24 -23.10
CA LEU A 434 17.94 -18.37 -23.43
C LEU A 434 17.40 -19.17 -24.63
N ARG A 435 16.09 -19.44 -24.67
CA ARG A 435 15.47 -20.13 -25.80
C ARG A 435 15.67 -19.36 -27.12
N ARG A 436 15.51 -18.03 -27.09
CA ARG A 436 15.74 -17.18 -28.26
C ARG A 436 17.22 -17.15 -28.69
N GLN A 437 18.14 -17.33 -27.75
CA GLN A 437 19.59 -17.51 -28.01
C GLN A 437 19.94 -18.92 -28.49
N ARG A 438 18.95 -19.77 -28.82
CA ARG A 438 19.14 -21.17 -29.24
C ARG A 438 19.84 -22.03 -28.20
N ARG A 439 19.66 -21.77 -26.92
CA ARG A 439 20.18 -22.52 -25.76
C ARG A 439 19.02 -23.26 -25.04
N PRO A 440 18.31 -24.21 -25.70
CA PRO A 440 17.08 -24.80 -25.14
C PRO A 440 17.32 -25.63 -23.88
N GLY A 441 18.49 -26.27 -23.74
CA GLY A 441 18.84 -27.05 -22.55
C GLY A 441 18.85 -26.22 -21.28
N GLU A 442 19.52 -25.07 -21.32
CA GLU A 442 19.59 -24.14 -20.20
C GLU A 442 18.26 -23.41 -19.95
N ALA A 443 17.55 -23.08 -21.04
CA ALA A 443 16.22 -22.49 -20.96
C ALA A 443 15.25 -23.37 -20.16
N ARG A 444 15.25 -24.71 -20.39
CA ARG A 444 14.40 -25.65 -19.66
C ARG A 444 14.63 -25.61 -18.15
N GLY A 445 15.89 -25.53 -17.69
CA GLY A 445 16.19 -25.43 -16.27
C GLY A 445 15.54 -24.20 -15.63
N ARG A 446 15.70 -23.01 -16.24
CA ARG A 446 15.10 -21.76 -15.74
C ARG A 446 13.59 -21.77 -15.80
N LEU A 447 13.02 -22.28 -16.87
CA LEU A 447 11.56 -22.37 -17.05
C LEU A 447 10.91 -23.34 -16.05
N ARG A 448 11.55 -24.49 -15.76
CA ARG A 448 11.05 -25.42 -14.73
C ARG A 448 11.09 -24.79 -13.34
N ASP A 449 12.16 -24.09 -12.98
CA ASP A 449 12.23 -23.35 -11.72
C ASP A 449 11.13 -22.28 -11.61
N ALA A 450 10.85 -21.57 -12.71
CA ALA A 450 9.75 -20.60 -12.78
C ALA A 450 8.39 -21.28 -12.57
N LEU A 451 8.16 -22.41 -13.24
CA LEU A 451 6.92 -23.17 -13.14
C LEU A 451 6.65 -23.61 -11.70
N VAL A 452 7.65 -24.18 -11.02
CA VAL A 452 7.54 -24.57 -9.61
C VAL A 452 7.18 -23.38 -8.72
N SER A 453 7.81 -22.21 -8.95
CA SER A 453 7.49 -20.99 -8.18
C SER A 453 6.05 -20.54 -8.40
N PHE A 454 5.56 -20.57 -9.63
CA PHE A 454 4.21 -20.13 -9.96
C PHE A 454 3.13 -21.11 -9.48
N GLU A 455 3.35 -22.43 -9.62
CA GLU A 455 2.42 -23.45 -9.14
C GLU A 455 2.26 -23.38 -7.62
N ARG A 456 3.37 -23.24 -6.89
CA ARG A 456 3.33 -23.07 -5.43
C ARG A 456 2.59 -21.82 -5.01
N GLY A 457 2.79 -20.72 -5.75
CA GLY A 457 2.15 -19.43 -5.49
C GLY A 457 0.70 -19.33 -6.00
N GLY A 458 0.14 -20.38 -6.63
CA GLY A 458 -1.20 -20.34 -7.23
C GLY A 458 -1.28 -19.41 -8.45
N ALA A 459 -0.15 -19.08 -9.08
CA ALA A 459 -0.05 -18.13 -10.19
C ALA A 459 -0.34 -18.84 -11.55
N HIS A 460 -1.58 -19.31 -11.72
CA HIS A 460 -1.99 -20.20 -12.82
C HIS A 460 -1.75 -19.62 -14.22
N GLY A 461 -2.02 -18.32 -14.42
CA GLY A 461 -1.79 -17.65 -15.71
C GLY A 461 -0.30 -17.64 -16.09
N TRP A 462 0.58 -17.35 -15.13
CA TRP A 462 2.03 -17.36 -15.32
C TRP A 462 2.58 -18.76 -15.49
N ALA A 463 2.04 -19.74 -14.78
CA ALA A 463 2.37 -21.16 -14.97
C ALA A 463 1.99 -21.64 -16.37
N ALA A 464 0.82 -21.27 -16.88
CA ALA A 464 0.39 -21.60 -18.24
C ALA A 464 1.32 -20.99 -19.30
N GLN A 465 1.73 -19.72 -19.13
CA GLN A 465 2.70 -19.07 -20.00
C GLN A 465 4.06 -19.79 -19.96
N THR A 466 4.51 -20.18 -18.76
CA THR A 466 5.78 -20.91 -18.59
C THR A 466 5.75 -22.29 -19.26
N ARG A 467 4.64 -23.02 -19.16
CA ARG A 467 4.45 -24.29 -19.88
C ARG A 467 4.46 -24.09 -21.39
N ALA A 468 3.90 -23.00 -21.91
CA ALA A 468 3.97 -22.68 -23.33
C ALA A 468 5.42 -22.43 -23.79
N GLU A 469 6.22 -21.71 -23.00
CA GLU A 469 7.65 -21.50 -23.28
C GLU A 469 8.45 -22.82 -23.19
N LEU A 470 8.15 -23.70 -22.25
CA LEU A 470 8.76 -25.05 -22.16
C LEU A 470 8.45 -25.87 -23.41
N ARG A 471 7.21 -25.94 -23.85
CA ARG A 471 6.85 -26.63 -25.11
C ARG A 471 7.61 -26.07 -26.30
N ALA A 472 7.82 -24.75 -26.35
CA ALA A 472 8.58 -24.10 -27.42
C ALA A 472 10.10 -24.41 -27.38
N THR A 473 10.63 -25.01 -26.30
CA THR A 473 12.02 -25.55 -26.24
C THR A 473 12.12 -26.96 -26.80
N GLY A 474 11.04 -27.55 -27.31
CA GLY A 474 10.97 -28.97 -27.69
C GLY A 474 10.80 -29.90 -26.48
N ASP A 475 10.48 -29.35 -25.32
CA ASP A 475 10.06 -30.12 -24.15
C ASP A 475 8.59 -30.51 -24.39
N ALA A 476 8.38 -31.67 -25.04
CA ALA A 476 7.05 -32.26 -25.22
C ALA A 476 6.58 -32.73 -23.83
N GLY A 477 6.08 -31.79 -23.04
CA GLY A 477 5.78 -31.98 -21.63
C GLY A 477 4.91 -33.22 -21.42
N GLN A 478 5.41 -34.13 -20.63
CA GLN A 478 4.52 -35.01 -19.90
C GLN A 478 3.73 -34.07 -18.96
N ASP A 479 2.42 -33.97 -19.18
CA ASP A 479 1.42 -33.44 -18.24
C ASP A 479 1.35 -34.36 -17.00
N ARG A 480 2.50 -34.58 -16.34
CA ARG A 480 2.53 -35.18 -15.01
C ARG A 480 2.76 -34.06 -14.02
N PRO A 481 1.90 -33.90 -13.02
CA PRO A 481 2.20 -33.04 -11.89
C PRO A 481 3.55 -33.50 -11.33
N HIS A 482 4.51 -32.60 -11.18
CA HIS A 482 5.77 -32.85 -10.45
C HIS A 482 5.40 -33.01 -8.97
N GLY A 483 4.82 -34.17 -8.61
CA GLY A 483 4.11 -34.41 -7.37
C GLY A 483 4.97 -34.34 -6.11
N GLU A 484 6.27 -34.50 -6.20
CA GLU A 484 7.11 -34.65 -4.99
C GLU A 484 8.16 -33.53 -4.81
N LEU A 485 8.72 -32.98 -5.89
CA LEU A 485 9.61 -31.80 -5.79
C LEU A 485 8.83 -30.51 -5.46
N ALA A 486 7.54 -30.46 -5.78
CA ALA A 486 6.66 -29.35 -5.43
C ALA A 486 6.37 -29.24 -3.91
N LEU A 487 6.71 -30.25 -3.14
CA LEU A 487 6.60 -30.22 -1.67
C LEU A 487 7.70 -29.39 -1.01
N LEU A 488 8.78 -29.04 -1.73
CA LEU A 488 9.91 -28.30 -1.20
C LEU A 488 9.83 -26.82 -1.58
N THR A 489 10.17 -25.93 -0.65
CA THR A 489 10.39 -24.51 -0.95
C THR A 489 11.61 -24.35 -1.86
N PRO A 490 11.75 -23.24 -2.65
CA PRO A 490 12.96 -23.02 -3.47
C PRO A 490 14.25 -23.07 -2.67
N GLN A 491 14.22 -22.57 -1.44
CA GLN A 491 15.37 -22.62 -0.55
C GLN A 491 15.65 -24.03 -0.07
N GLN A 492 14.61 -24.81 0.25
CA GLN A 492 14.73 -26.22 0.61
C GLN A 492 15.26 -27.04 -0.56
N LEU A 493 14.78 -26.80 -1.78
CA LEU A 493 15.24 -27.49 -2.98
C LEU A 493 16.71 -27.17 -3.29
N ARG A 494 17.14 -25.92 -3.13
CA ARG A 494 18.57 -25.54 -3.29
C ARG A 494 19.45 -26.22 -2.25
N ILE A 495 19.03 -26.22 -1.00
CA ILE A 495 19.73 -26.90 0.08
C ILE A 495 19.80 -28.41 -0.21
N ALA A 496 18.68 -29.01 -0.61
CA ALA A 496 18.60 -30.43 -0.94
C ALA A 496 19.55 -30.80 -2.10
N ARG A 497 19.63 -30.00 -3.16
CA ARG A 497 20.57 -30.19 -4.29
C ARG A 497 22.03 -30.10 -3.84
N CYS A 498 22.42 -29.05 -3.11
CA CYS A 498 23.78 -28.93 -2.59
C CYS A 498 24.17 -30.13 -1.71
N VAL A 499 23.22 -30.61 -0.90
CA VAL A 499 23.45 -31.78 -0.04
C VAL A 499 23.56 -33.08 -0.86
N ALA A 500 22.78 -33.22 -1.92
CA ALA A 500 22.84 -34.34 -2.85
C ALA A 500 24.16 -34.38 -3.64
N GLU A 501 24.74 -33.22 -3.94
CA GLU A 501 26.09 -33.05 -4.50
C GLU A 501 27.21 -33.38 -3.50
N GLY A 502 26.90 -33.76 -2.28
CA GLY A 502 27.84 -34.13 -1.23
C GLY A 502 28.31 -33.01 -0.31
N ALA A 503 27.78 -31.78 -0.46
CA ALA A 503 28.20 -30.66 0.36
C ALA A 503 27.77 -30.82 1.84
N THR A 504 28.66 -30.46 2.77
CA THR A 504 28.36 -30.41 4.21
C THR A 504 27.44 -29.23 4.55
N ASN A 505 26.75 -29.24 5.72
CA ASN A 505 25.92 -28.11 6.16
C ASN A 505 26.70 -26.78 6.20
N ARG A 506 27.99 -26.84 6.48
CA ARG A 506 28.87 -25.66 6.56
C ARG A 506 29.16 -25.10 5.16
N GLU A 507 29.41 -25.97 4.18
CA GLU A 507 29.62 -25.58 2.78
C GLU A 507 28.32 -25.06 2.14
N VAL A 508 27.19 -25.71 2.41
CA VAL A 508 25.85 -25.22 1.99
C VAL A 508 25.57 -23.85 2.59
N ALA A 509 25.87 -23.66 3.87
CA ALA A 509 25.69 -22.39 4.57
C ALA A 509 26.52 -21.26 3.93
N LEU A 510 27.78 -21.54 3.58
CA LEU A 510 28.66 -20.61 2.88
C LEU A 510 28.14 -20.30 1.47
N ARG A 511 27.79 -21.34 0.67
CA ARG A 511 27.28 -21.17 -0.70
C ARG A 511 25.97 -20.38 -0.78
N LEU A 512 25.12 -20.50 0.23
CA LEU A 512 23.79 -19.87 0.24
C LEU A 512 23.68 -18.66 1.18
N SER A 513 24.80 -18.23 1.78
CA SER A 513 24.88 -17.08 2.70
C SER A 513 23.86 -17.16 3.86
N VAL A 514 23.72 -18.35 4.44
CA VAL A 514 22.86 -18.63 5.60
C VAL A 514 23.65 -19.24 6.75
N SER A 515 23.06 -19.34 7.95
CA SER A 515 23.71 -20.02 9.06
C SER A 515 23.66 -21.55 8.90
N PRO A 516 24.66 -22.32 9.41
CA PRO A 516 24.59 -23.78 9.42
C PRO A 516 23.35 -24.33 10.16
N ARG A 517 22.87 -23.59 11.17
CA ARG A 517 21.64 -23.93 11.91
C ARG A 517 20.39 -23.77 11.04
N THR A 518 20.38 -22.76 10.15
CA THR A 518 19.31 -22.56 9.17
C THR A 518 19.29 -23.71 8.16
N VAL A 519 20.47 -24.15 7.67
CA VAL A 519 20.57 -25.32 6.78
C VAL A 519 20.03 -26.58 7.45
N ASP A 520 20.39 -26.83 8.71
CA ASP A 520 19.91 -27.97 9.49
C ASP A 520 18.38 -27.96 9.70
N HIS A 521 17.83 -26.79 9.99
CA HIS A 521 16.37 -26.61 10.10
C HIS A 521 15.66 -26.94 8.76
N HIS A 522 16.18 -26.41 7.64
CA HIS A 522 15.59 -26.70 6.33
C HIS A 522 15.73 -28.17 5.94
N LEU A 523 16.84 -28.82 6.25
CA LEU A 523 17.05 -30.25 5.96
C LEU A 523 16.07 -31.12 6.72
N ARG A 524 15.78 -30.83 7.98
CA ARG A 524 14.75 -31.55 8.72
C ARG A 524 13.38 -31.45 8.04
N ASN A 525 13.02 -30.27 7.58
CA ASN A 525 11.78 -30.05 6.86
C ASN A 525 11.77 -30.75 5.47
N VAL A 526 12.90 -30.76 4.77
CA VAL A 526 13.08 -31.51 3.49
C VAL A 526 12.90 -33.02 3.74
N PHE A 527 13.54 -33.55 4.77
CA PHE A 527 13.44 -34.98 5.10
C PHE A 527 12.01 -35.37 5.45
N ALA A 528 11.32 -34.54 6.25
CA ALA A 528 9.92 -34.76 6.58
C ALA A 528 9.00 -34.66 5.35
N ALA A 529 9.21 -33.69 4.47
CA ALA A 529 8.38 -33.48 3.28
C ALA A 529 8.54 -34.60 2.24
N LEU A 530 9.76 -35.13 2.08
CA LEU A 530 10.09 -36.19 1.09
C LEU A 530 10.01 -37.60 1.67
N GLY A 531 9.75 -37.77 2.98
CA GLY A 531 9.73 -39.06 3.63
C GLY A 531 11.08 -39.77 3.68
N VAL A 532 12.21 -39.05 3.54
CA VAL A 532 13.57 -39.59 3.57
C VAL A 532 14.19 -39.40 4.96
N ARG A 533 15.05 -40.34 5.35
CA ARG A 533 15.63 -40.38 6.71
C ARG A 533 17.13 -40.04 6.76
N SER A 534 17.80 -39.95 5.62
CA SER A 534 19.24 -39.72 5.53
C SER A 534 19.63 -38.90 4.30
N ARG A 535 20.83 -38.30 4.35
CA ARG A 535 21.45 -37.59 3.20
C ARG A 535 21.65 -38.51 1.99
N VAL A 536 21.98 -39.76 2.23
CA VAL A 536 22.17 -40.77 1.18
C VAL A 536 20.80 -41.11 0.52
N GLU A 537 19.76 -41.18 1.30
CA GLU A 537 18.41 -41.38 0.77
C GLU A 537 17.95 -40.15 -0.01
N LEU A 538 18.26 -38.95 0.46
CA LEU A 538 17.97 -37.69 -0.25
C LEU A 538 18.69 -37.63 -1.60
N SER A 539 19.99 -37.97 -1.64
CA SER A 539 20.77 -38.02 -2.90
C SER A 539 20.15 -39.01 -3.88
N ARG A 540 19.90 -40.25 -3.43
CA ARG A 540 19.27 -41.28 -4.29
C ARG A 540 17.88 -40.91 -4.74
N TRP A 541 17.15 -40.18 -3.91
CA TRP A 541 15.81 -39.73 -4.22
C TRP A 541 15.86 -38.62 -5.29
N LEU A 542 16.74 -37.60 -5.13
CA LEU A 542 16.96 -36.55 -6.12
C LEU A 542 17.48 -37.08 -7.44
N ASP A 543 18.46 -38.01 -7.41
CA ASP A 543 18.96 -38.70 -8.60
C ASP A 543 17.86 -39.44 -9.37
N ARG A 544 16.93 -40.09 -8.66
CA ARG A 544 15.76 -40.74 -9.27
C ARG A 544 14.79 -39.73 -9.83
N ALA A 545 14.47 -38.69 -9.07
CA ALA A 545 13.55 -37.64 -9.47
C ALA A 545 14.09 -36.86 -10.70
N GLU A 546 15.41 -36.63 -10.77
CA GLU A 546 16.06 -35.97 -11.90
C GLU A 546 16.25 -36.90 -13.09
N LYS A 547 16.54 -38.20 -12.90
CA LYS A 547 16.59 -39.21 -13.97
C LYS A 547 15.20 -39.50 -14.53
N THR A 548 14.17 -39.52 -13.71
CA THR A 548 12.77 -39.63 -14.17
C THR A 548 12.35 -38.37 -14.94
N THR A 549 13.03 -37.24 -14.74
CA THR A 549 12.86 -36.00 -15.50
C THR A 549 13.76 -35.92 -16.74
N ALA A 550 14.80 -36.76 -16.85
CA ALA A 550 15.81 -36.72 -17.91
C ALA A 550 15.63 -37.79 -18.99
N HIS A 551 14.76 -38.76 -18.79
CA HIS A 551 14.41 -39.77 -19.81
C HIS A 551 12.97 -39.60 -20.26
N PRO A 552 12.74 -39.39 -21.58
CA PRO A 552 11.40 -39.34 -22.18
C PRO A 552 10.66 -40.67 -22.09
#